data_c90eab8ce134637c89c4703844385586
#
_entry.id   c90eab8ce134637c89c4703844385586
#
_cell.length_a   1.000
_cell.length_b   1.000
_cell.length_c   1.000
_cell.angle_alpha   90.00
_cell.angle_beta   90.00
_cell.angle_gamma   90.00
#
_symmetry.space_group_name_H-M   'P 1'
#
loop_
_entity.id
_entity.type
_entity.pdbx_description
1 polymer ?
#
loop_
_entity_poly.entity_id
_entity_poly.type
_entity_poly.pdbx_seq_one_letter_code
_entity_poly.pdbx_strand_id
1 'polypeptide(L)'
;MYKLICSFLALATAGAALRATYNDGFVLHMLTNSKAVCLDGSQGGFYYRPGSNSSFGDEFGENTWIIELEGGGWCSSLSDCAARSKGPIGTSKNWPPRGVPGMDGGANGMLSSDCSVNRFCNASKVHFNYCDGGSFASSALAPSGNVTLWFRGAAIFDASVDATLSLGMSSAKHIILKGCSAGGLATILHADYFNNRMAMEVPLAKTVSMPDAGFFRDHLTYSGQPLWTPFYQWVYAAQNITQVNAGCLAHYAVSEQWHCFYAEYTLPFITTPLFMTQDLDDSWQMSNIFDLPCKPTVGNCNATEMQGLQDYRTEMLTALAPLITSPTNGAYLSTCYQHCHQNVKSWYEEKINNVTVAEAFESWWSGSFTVPKITIDGVFGNKAHKCQDSPYKCSL
;
A
#
# COMPACT_ATOMS: atom_id res chain seq x y z
N MET A 1 -15.99 4.63 30.80
CA MET A 1 -16.58 5.68 29.95
C MET A 1 -16.20 5.35 28.53
N TYR A 2 -17.14 4.89 27.73
CA TYR A 2 -16.95 4.45 26.36
C TYR A 2 -16.65 5.66 25.48
N LYS A 3 -15.43 5.78 24.92
CA LYS A 3 -15.17 6.69 23.81
C LYS A 3 -15.47 5.95 22.51
N LEU A 4 -16.35 6.58 21.73
CA LEU A 4 -16.83 6.13 20.43
C LEU A 4 -15.65 5.79 19.49
N ILE A 5 -15.66 4.57 19.04
CA ILE A 5 -14.99 4.15 17.81
C ILE A 5 -15.60 4.98 16.68
N CYS A 6 -14.81 5.80 16.00
CA CYS A 6 -15.26 6.46 14.77
C CYS A 6 -15.55 5.40 13.71
N SER A 7 -16.77 4.86 13.77
CA SER A 7 -17.34 4.11 12.67
C SER A 7 -17.58 5.10 11.52
N PHE A 8 -16.98 4.85 10.37
CA PHE A 8 -17.39 5.47 9.13
C PHE A 8 -18.81 5.01 8.78
N LEU A 9 -19.83 5.65 9.36
CA LEU A 9 -21.16 5.63 8.80
C LEU A 9 -21.23 6.74 7.75
N ALA A 10 -20.92 6.40 6.51
CA ALA A 10 -21.39 7.16 5.37
C ALA A 10 -22.91 7.03 5.32
N LEU A 11 -23.62 8.09 5.62
CA LEU A 11 -25.05 8.21 5.32
C LEU A 11 -25.24 8.04 3.82
N ALA A 12 -25.77 6.89 3.42
CA ALA A 12 -26.26 6.66 2.08
C ALA A 12 -27.54 7.48 1.89
N THR A 13 -27.41 8.72 1.41
CA THR A 13 -28.51 9.41 0.76
C THR A 13 -28.71 8.78 -0.60
N ALA A 14 -29.85 8.12 -0.81
CA ALA A 14 -30.27 7.58 -2.09
C ALA A 14 -30.50 8.72 -3.10
N GLY A 15 -29.45 9.05 -3.83
CA GLY A 15 -29.49 9.80 -5.07
C GLY A 15 -28.98 8.89 -6.17
N ALA A 16 -29.87 8.40 -7.04
CA ALA A 16 -29.49 7.77 -8.28
C ALA A 16 -28.92 8.85 -9.22
N ALA A 17 -27.70 9.32 -8.93
CA ALA A 17 -26.89 10.04 -9.89
C ALA A 17 -26.38 8.99 -10.88
N LEU A 18 -26.64 9.21 -12.17
CA LEU A 18 -25.98 8.52 -13.26
C LEU A 18 -24.47 8.55 -12.98
N ARG A 19 -23.91 7.42 -12.52
CA ARG A 19 -22.46 7.22 -12.46
C ARG A 19 -21.99 7.29 -13.90
N ALA A 20 -21.35 8.38 -14.27
CA ALA A 20 -20.52 8.40 -15.45
C ALA A 20 -19.51 7.26 -15.25
N THR A 21 -19.65 6.18 -15.99
CA THR A 21 -18.67 5.10 -16.03
C THR A 21 -17.44 5.69 -16.68
N TYR A 22 -16.49 6.16 -15.87
CA TYR A 22 -15.20 6.61 -16.35
C TYR A 22 -14.49 5.37 -16.90
N ASN A 23 -14.43 5.28 -18.23
CA ASN A 23 -13.78 4.17 -18.90
C ASN A 23 -12.26 4.46 -18.98
N ASP A 24 -11.56 4.21 -17.88
CA ASP A 24 -10.10 4.31 -17.78
C ASP A 24 -9.36 3.11 -18.41
N GLY A 25 -10.11 2.22 -19.06
CA GLY A 25 -9.59 1.03 -19.74
C GLY A 25 -9.38 -0.18 -18.85
N PHE A 26 -9.59 -0.08 -17.53
CA PHE A 26 -9.50 -1.24 -16.64
C PHE A 26 -10.71 -2.17 -16.79
N VAL A 27 -10.45 -3.48 -16.91
CA VAL A 27 -11.46 -4.54 -17.03
C VAL A 27 -11.25 -5.55 -15.90
N LEU A 28 -12.34 -5.97 -15.27
CA LEU A 28 -12.34 -6.96 -14.20
C LEU A 28 -12.04 -8.37 -14.75
N HIS A 29 -11.09 -9.06 -14.11
CA HIS A 29 -10.77 -10.45 -14.31
C HIS A 29 -11.02 -11.22 -13.01
N MET A 30 -11.98 -12.14 -13.02
CA MET A 30 -12.23 -13.03 -11.88
C MET A 30 -11.25 -14.20 -11.91
N LEU A 31 -10.71 -14.55 -10.75
CA LEU A 31 -9.81 -15.69 -10.62
C LEU A 31 -10.56 -17.00 -10.79
N THR A 32 -9.90 -18.02 -11.34
CA THR A 32 -10.48 -19.36 -11.52
C THR A 32 -10.04 -20.35 -10.45
N ASN A 33 -9.02 -20.00 -9.64
CA ASN A 33 -8.56 -20.84 -8.55
C ASN A 33 -9.60 -20.85 -7.41
N SER A 34 -10.16 -22.00 -7.08
CA SER A 34 -11.21 -22.16 -6.06
C SER A 34 -10.78 -21.84 -4.64
N LYS A 35 -9.46 -21.72 -4.39
CA LYS A 35 -8.91 -21.33 -3.08
C LYS A 35 -8.74 -19.81 -2.97
N ALA A 36 -8.73 -19.07 -4.08
CA ALA A 36 -8.51 -17.64 -4.14
C ALA A 36 -9.84 -16.88 -3.99
N VAL A 37 -10.38 -16.88 -2.78
CA VAL A 37 -11.70 -16.31 -2.46
C VAL A 37 -11.62 -15.20 -1.42
N CYS A 38 -12.53 -14.25 -1.50
CA CYS A 38 -12.72 -13.15 -0.56
C CYS A 38 -13.24 -13.64 0.82
N LEU A 39 -13.30 -12.78 1.81
CA LEU A 39 -13.75 -13.11 3.18
C LEU A 39 -15.12 -13.79 3.22
N ASP A 40 -16.03 -13.47 2.31
CA ASP A 40 -17.36 -14.08 2.23
C ASP A 40 -17.43 -15.36 1.37
N GLY A 41 -16.28 -15.83 0.86
CA GLY A 41 -16.19 -17.00 -0.04
C GLY A 41 -16.49 -16.69 -1.52
N SER A 42 -16.79 -15.43 -1.89
CA SER A 42 -16.90 -15.05 -3.29
C SER A 42 -15.52 -15.05 -3.96
N GLN A 43 -15.47 -15.31 -5.27
CA GLN A 43 -14.23 -15.45 -6.02
C GLN A 43 -13.42 -14.15 -6.00
N GLY A 44 -12.11 -14.20 -5.74
CA GLY A 44 -11.20 -13.08 -5.87
C GLY A 44 -11.00 -12.63 -7.32
N GLY A 45 -10.37 -11.49 -7.53
CA GLY A 45 -10.16 -10.93 -8.86
C GLY A 45 -9.26 -9.71 -8.87
N PHE A 46 -8.99 -9.22 -10.05
CA PHE A 46 -8.17 -8.03 -10.27
C PHE A 46 -8.67 -7.26 -11.49
N TYR A 47 -8.28 -5.99 -11.61
CA TYR A 47 -8.52 -5.20 -12.80
C TYR A 47 -7.24 -5.10 -13.63
N TYR A 48 -7.37 -5.22 -14.94
CA TYR A 48 -6.27 -5.13 -15.89
C TYR A 48 -6.55 -4.09 -16.97
N ARG A 49 -5.54 -3.31 -17.28
CA ARG A 49 -5.47 -2.42 -18.44
C ARG A 49 -4.20 -2.73 -19.22
N PRO A 50 -4.29 -3.19 -20.48
CA PRO A 50 -3.13 -3.44 -21.32
C PRO A 50 -2.37 -2.15 -21.60
N GLY A 51 -1.06 -2.27 -21.68
CA GLY A 51 -0.19 -1.18 -22.07
C GLY A 51 -0.20 -0.94 -23.59
N SER A 52 0.54 0.08 -24.01
CA SER A 52 0.76 0.44 -25.39
C SER A 52 2.20 0.95 -25.60
N ASN A 53 2.60 1.14 -26.86
CA ASN A 53 3.89 1.75 -27.18
C ASN A 53 4.03 3.12 -26.54
N SER A 54 5.20 3.41 -25.95
CA SER A 54 5.48 4.66 -25.27
C SER A 54 6.40 5.55 -26.10
N SER A 55 6.10 6.85 -26.11
CA SER A 55 7.00 7.88 -26.63
C SER A 55 8.16 8.23 -25.68
N PHE A 56 8.10 7.75 -24.42
CA PHE A 56 9.11 7.99 -23.38
C PHE A 56 10.22 6.92 -23.33
N GLY A 57 10.15 5.89 -24.19
CA GLY A 57 11.06 4.75 -24.22
C GLY A 57 10.42 3.44 -23.74
N ASP A 58 11.08 2.33 -24.02
CA ASP A 58 10.59 0.97 -23.73
C ASP A 58 10.31 0.73 -22.24
N GLU A 59 11.06 1.38 -21.37
CA GLU A 59 10.93 1.27 -19.91
C GLU A 59 9.65 1.89 -19.33
N PHE A 60 8.90 2.65 -20.16
CA PHE A 60 7.65 3.31 -19.76
C PHE A 60 6.44 2.83 -20.58
N GLY A 61 6.62 1.83 -21.45
CA GLY A 61 5.60 1.33 -22.37
C GLY A 61 5.01 -0.03 -21.97
N GLU A 62 4.45 -0.72 -22.94
CA GLU A 62 3.74 -2.00 -22.79
C GLU A 62 4.56 -3.13 -22.16
N ASN A 63 5.91 -3.07 -22.28
CA ASN A 63 6.84 -4.03 -21.69
C ASN A 63 7.10 -3.77 -20.20
N THR A 64 6.53 -2.71 -19.64
CA THR A 64 6.53 -2.40 -18.20
C THR A 64 5.19 -2.75 -17.60
N TRP A 65 5.22 -3.57 -16.56
CA TRP A 65 4.03 -4.00 -15.82
C TRP A 65 4.04 -3.38 -14.42
N ILE A 66 2.95 -2.71 -14.09
CA ILE A 66 2.71 -2.13 -12.77
C ILE A 66 1.62 -2.94 -12.09
N ILE A 67 1.96 -3.60 -11.01
CA ILE A 67 1.04 -4.38 -10.19
C ILE A 67 0.77 -3.60 -8.92
N GLU A 68 -0.46 -3.16 -8.76
CA GLU A 68 -0.96 -2.45 -7.60
C GLU A 68 -1.67 -3.40 -6.64
N LEU A 69 -1.23 -3.45 -5.39
CA LEU A 69 -1.92 -4.12 -4.30
C LEU A 69 -2.84 -3.11 -3.60
N GLU A 70 -4.15 -3.33 -3.67
CA GLU A 70 -5.13 -2.44 -3.04
C GLU A 70 -4.95 -2.42 -1.52
N GLY A 71 -5.13 -1.25 -0.90
CA GLY A 71 -5.13 -1.09 0.55
C GLY A 71 -6.53 -1.17 1.16
N GLY A 72 -6.65 -0.79 2.43
CA GLY A 72 -7.96 -0.73 3.12
C GLY A 72 -7.93 -1.25 4.57
N GLY A 73 -6.78 -1.19 5.23
CA GLY A 73 -6.63 -1.61 6.63
C GLY A 73 -6.87 -3.12 6.84
N TRP A 74 -7.14 -3.50 8.06
CA TRP A 74 -7.34 -4.90 8.50
C TRP A 74 -8.61 -4.99 9.34
N CYS A 75 -9.08 -6.18 9.64
CA CYS A 75 -10.13 -6.39 10.63
C CYS A 75 -9.55 -6.90 11.96
N SER A 76 -10.11 -6.44 13.09
CA SER A 76 -9.56 -6.55 14.44
C SER A 76 -10.14 -7.69 15.29
N SER A 77 -11.17 -8.36 14.79
CA SER A 77 -11.84 -9.47 15.46
C SER A 77 -12.66 -10.27 14.43
N LEU A 78 -13.07 -11.50 14.78
CA LEU A 78 -13.93 -12.27 13.89
C LEU A 78 -15.26 -11.57 13.57
N SER A 79 -15.84 -10.84 14.52
CA SER A 79 -17.08 -10.07 14.29
C SER A 79 -16.85 -8.87 13.36
N ASP A 80 -15.71 -8.19 13.50
CA ASP A 80 -15.31 -7.10 12.62
C ASP A 80 -15.02 -7.63 11.21
N CYS A 81 -14.31 -8.75 11.08
CA CYS A 81 -14.11 -9.41 9.79
C CYS A 81 -15.43 -9.87 9.14
N ALA A 82 -16.40 -10.32 9.93
CA ALA A 82 -17.73 -10.66 9.43
C ALA A 82 -18.53 -9.43 8.96
N ALA A 83 -18.33 -8.28 9.58
CA ALA A 83 -18.87 -7.02 9.08
C ALA A 83 -18.17 -6.60 7.76
N ARG A 84 -16.83 -6.64 7.74
CA ARG A 84 -16.00 -6.35 6.56
C ARG A 84 -16.35 -7.23 5.37
N SER A 85 -16.68 -8.52 5.58
CA SER A 85 -17.05 -9.47 4.51
C SER A 85 -18.29 -9.10 3.71
N LYS A 86 -19.04 -8.08 4.15
CA LYS A 86 -20.21 -7.54 3.46
C LYS A 86 -19.90 -6.30 2.62
N GLY A 87 -18.73 -5.73 2.79
CA GLY A 87 -18.28 -4.50 2.12
C GLY A 87 -17.37 -4.77 0.91
N PRO A 88 -17.04 -3.72 0.13
CA PRO A 88 -16.28 -3.85 -1.13
C PRO A 88 -14.88 -4.45 -0.96
N ILE A 89 -14.28 -4.32 0.24
CA ILE A 89 -12.97 -4.90 0.59
C ILE A 89 -13.10 -6.20 1.39
N GLY A 90 -14.18 -6.95 1.18
CA GLY A 90 -14.44 -8.25 1.80
C GLY A 90 -15.28 -9.19 0.93
N THR A 91 -15.86 -8.67 -0.17
CA THR A 91 -16.63 -9.44 -1.15
C THR A 91 -16.48 -8.90 -2.56
N SER A 92 -16.45 -9.78 -3.55
CA SER A 92 -16.40 -9.40 -4.96
C SER A 92 -17.78 -9.24 -5.62
N LYS A 93 -18.87 -9.53 -4.91
CA LYS A 93 -20.23 -9.59 -5.49
C LYS A 93 -20.69 -8.32 -6.19
N ASN A 94 -20.14 -7.18 -5.78
CA ASN A 94 -20.54 -5.86 -6.29
C ASN A 94 -19.41 -5.16 -7.06
N TRP A 95 -18.33 -5.85 -7.40
CA TRP A 95 -17.27 -5.24 -8.19
C TRP A 95 -17.77 -4.94 -9.61
N PRO A 96 -17.61 -3.72 -10.11
CA PRO A 96 -18.04 -3.36 -11.45
C PRO A 96 -17.18 -4.08 -12.50
N PRO A 97 -17.74 -4.42 -13.67
CA PRO A 97 -16.98 -5.12 -14.73
C PRO A 97 -15.90 -4.23 -15.38
N ARG A 98 -15.98 -2.91 -15.18
CA ARG A 98 -15.03 -1.91 -15.69
C ARG A 98 -14.83 -0.78 -14.68
N GLY A 99 -13.61 -0.22 -14.67
CA GLY A 99 -13.22 0.81 -13.73
C GLY A 99 -12.89 0.26 -12.34
N VAL A 100 -11.82 0.73 -11.72
CA VAL A 100 -11.39 0.27 -10.40
C VAL A 100 -12.27 0.89 -9.32
N PRO A 101 -12.85 0.10 -8.39
CA PRO A 101 -13.64 0.63 -7.29
C PRO A 101 -12.81 1.63 -6.44
N GLY A 102 -13.44 2.72 -6.03
CA GLY A 102 -12.77 3.75 -5.22
C GLY A 102 -11.89 4.73 -5.99
N MET A 103 -11.72 4.53 -7.29
CA MET A 103 -11.05 5.49 -8.18
C MET A 103 -12.09 6.32 -8.95
N ASP A 104 -13.05 6.89 -8.24
CA ASP A 104 -14.09 7.77 -8.83
C ASP A 104 -13.40 9.01 -9.45
N GLY A 105 -13.52 9.16 -10.76
CA GLY A 105 -12.79 10.18 -11.53
C GLY A 105 -11.62 9.64 -12.36
N GLY A 106 -11.39 8.32 -12.33
CA GLY A 106 -10.34 7.62 -13.07
C GLY A 106 -9.06 7.40 -12.28
N ALA A 107 -8.21 6.54 -12.80
CA ALA A 107 -6.91 6.23 -12.20
C ALA A 107 -6.01 7.47 -12.21
N ASN A 108 -5.45 7.81 -11.06
CA ASN A 108 -4.54 8.93 -10.85
C ASN A 108 -3.11 8.47 -10.54
N GLY A 109 -2.21 9.44 -10.36
CA GLY A 109 -0.82 9.18 -10.03
C GLY A 109 -0.16 8.23 -11.03
N MET A 110 0.53 7.22 -10.53
CA MET A 110 1.25 6.25 -11.35
C MET A 110 0.32 5.35 -12.20
N LEU A 111 -0.95 5.21 -11.81
CA LEU A 111 -1.94 4.46 -12.58
C LEU A 111 -2.63 5.29 -13.68
N SER A 112 -2.44 6.62 -13.70
CA SER A 112 -3.04 7.50 -14.71
C SER A 112 -2.65 7.10 -16.13
N SER A 113 -3.61 7.24 -17.06
CA SER A 113 -3.37 7.14 -18.51
C SER A 113 -3.02 8.48 -19.15
N ASP A 114 -3.00 9.56 -18.38
CA ASP A 114 -2.63 10.88 -18.87
C ASP A 114 -1.11 11.01 -18.97
N CYS A 115 -0.61 10.97 -20.21
CA CYS A 115 0.82 11.07 -20.49
C CYS A 115 1.41 12.48 -20.26
N SER A 116 0.58 13.47 -20.00
CA SER A 116 1.06 14.83 -19.67
C SER A 116 1.59 14.93 -18.23
N VAL A 117 1.16 14.00 -17.36
CA VAL A 117 1.52 13.99 -15.93
C VAL A 117 2.16 12.69 -15.45
N ASN A 118 2.07 11.62 -16.25
CA ASN A 118 2.59 10.29 -15.88
C ASN A 118 3.35 9.64 -17.02
N ARG A 119 4.66 9.48 -16.89
CA ARG A 119 5.48 8.80 -17.92
C ARG A 119 5.11 7.32 -18.06
N PHE A 120 4.58 6.68 -17.03
CA PHE A 120 4.07 5.31 -17.07
C PHE A 120 2.65 5.20 -17.63
N CYS A 121 2.13 6.23 -18.30
CA CYS A 121 0.78 6.25 -18.84
C CYS A 121 0.48 5.06 -19.76
N ASN A 122 1.48 4.58 -20.50
CA ASN A 122 1.41 3.50 -21.48
C ASN A 122 1.83 2.12 -20.94
N ALA A 123 2.23 2.01 -19.66
CA ALA A 123 2.54 0.73 -19.03
C ALA A 123 1.30 -0.17 -18.91
N SER A 124 1.50 -1.50 -18.96
CA SER A 124 0.49 -2.48 -18.56
C SER A 124 0.22 -2.34 -17.07
N LYS A 125 -1.04 -2.20 -16.66
CA LYS A 125 -1.42 -1.93 -15.29
C LYS A 125 -2.40 -2.96 -14.77
N VAL A 126 -2.11 -3.49 -13.59
CA VAL A 126 -2.94 -4.48 -12.90
C VAL A 126 -3.22 -3.99 -11.48
N HIS A 127 -4.47 -4.03 -11.07
CA HIS A 127 -4.89 -3.69 -9.71
C HIS A 127 -5.49 -4.93 -9.06
N PHE A 128 -4.76 -5.52 -8.09
CA PHE A 128 -5.24 -6.66 -7.32
C PHE A 128 -6.21 -6.18 -6.25
N ASN A 129 -7.46 -6.65 -6.32
CA ASN A 129 -8.47 -6.26 -5.36
C ASN A 129 -8.24 -6.90 -4.00
N TYR A 130 -8.31 -6.10 -2.96
CA TYR A 130 -8.11 -6.48 -1.58
C TYR A 130 -9.40 -6.95 -0.93
N CYS A 131 -9.50 -8.21 -0.57
CA CYS A 131 -10.73 -8.73 0.05
C CYS A 131 -10.50 -9.85 1.09
N ASP A 132 -9.25 -9.99 1.59
CA ASP A 132 -8.89 -10.97 2.60
C ASP A 132 -8.72 -10.41 4.03
N GLY A 133 -8.48 -9.08 4.16
CA GLY A 133 -8.30 -8.41 5.44
C GLY A 133 -6.95 -8.66 6.13
N GLY A 134 -5.96 -9.29 5.45
CA GLY A 134 -4.64 -9.64 5.97
C GLY A 134 -3.48 -9.31 5.03
N SER A 135 -3.57 -8.20 4.27
CA SER A 135 -2.53 -7.72 3.35
C SER A 135 -2.05 -8.80 2.37
N PHE A 136 -2.99 -9.54 1.77
CA PHE A 136 -2.70 -10.63 0.83
C PHE A 136 -1.82 -11.76 1.40
N ALA A 137 -1.65 -11.84 2.72
CA ALA A 137 -0.73 -12.79 3.36
C ALA A 137 -1.45 -13.87 4.19
N SER A 138 -2.78 -13.80 4.30
CA SER A 138 -3.60 -14.66 5.15
C SER A 138 -3.89 -16.05 4.55
N SER A 139 -4.03 -17.09 5.41
CA SER A 139 -4.27 -18.47 5.01
C SER A 139 -5.10 -19.26 6.02
N ALA A 140 -6.24 -18.72 6.50
CA ALA A 140 -7.09 -19.38 7.48
C ALA A 140 -8.54 -19.54 7.00
N LEU A 141 -9.28 -20.36 7.75
CA LEU A 141 -10.74 -20.43 7.79
C LEU A 141 -11.19 -20.28 9.23
N ALA A 142 -12.16 -19.42 9.46
CA ALA A 142 -12.70 -19.23 10.80
C ALA A 142 -14.23 -19.08 10.79
N PRO A 143 -14.94 -19.77 11.69
CA PRO A 143 -16.37 -19.51 11.90
C PRO A 143 -16.57 -18.19 12.65
N SER A 144 -17.58 -17.42 12.27
CA SER A 144 -18.03 -16.22 12.98
C SER A 144 -19.55 -16.16 12.99
N GLY A 145 -20.18 -16.63 14.06
CA GLY A 145 -21.63 -16.82 14.12
C GLY A 145 -22.10 -17.81 13.04
N ASN A 146 -22.98 -17.36 12.16
CA ASN A 146 -23.55 -18.17 11.06
C ASN A 146 -22.78 -18.04 9.73
N VAL A 147 -21.62 -17.38 9.73
CA VAL A 147 -20.81 -17.21 8.52
C VAL A 147 -19.45 -17.88 8.69
N THR A 148 -18.89 -18.36 7.59
CA THR A 148 -17.49 -18.80 7.52
C THR A 148 -16.67 -17.68 6.87
N LEU A 149 -15.62 -17.26 7.55
CA LEU A 149 -14.66 -16.28 7.05
C LEU A 149 -13.52 -17.00 6.34
N TRP A 150 -13.22 -16.54 5.13
CA TRP A 150 -12.19 -17.09 4.27
C TRP A 150 -11.00 -16.12 4.21
N PHE A 151 -10.03 -16.32 5.08
CA PHE A 151 -8.78 -15.57 5.03
C PHE A 151 -7.87 -16.22 4.00
N ARG A 152 -7.92 -15.79 2.74
CA ARG A 152 -7.25 -16.43 1.59
C ARG A 152 -6.36 -15.48 0.80
N GLY A 153 -5.81 -14.47 1.44
CA GLY A 153 -4.96 -13.46 0.81
C GLY A 153 -3.77 -14.03 0.06
N ALA A 154 -3.07 -15.00 0.65
CA ALA A 154 -1.95 -15.68 0.00
C ALA A 154 -2.37 -16.36 -1.32
N ALA A 155 -3.51 -17.06 -1.30
CA ALA A 155 -4.02 -17.73 -2.51
C ALA A 155 -4.54 -16.72 -3.57
N ILE A 156 -5.11 -15.59 -3.14
CA ILE A 156 -5.51 -14.51 -4.05
C ILE A 156 -4.28 -13.91 -4.71
N PHE A 157 -3.22 -13.61 -3.95
CA PHE A 157 -1.97 -13.06 -4.49
C PHE A 157 -1.38 -13.99 -5.55
N ASP A 158 -1.15 -15.26 -5.20
CA ASP A 158 -0.55 -16.23 -6.12
C ASP A 158 -1.37 -16.42 -7.39
N ALA A 159 -2.68 -16.63 -7.25
CA ALA A 159 -3.57 -16.82 -8.40
C ALA A 159 -3.65 -15.56 -9.29
N SER A 160 -3.56 -14.38 -8.70
CA SER A 160 -3.52 -13.11 -9.46
C SER A 160 -2.22 -12.97 -10.24
N VAL A 161 -1.08 -13.35 -9.65
CA VAL A 161 0.21 -13.39 -10.35
C VAL A 161 0.18 -14.39 -11.51
N ASP A 162 -0.34 -15.63 -11.29
CA ASP A 162 -0.50 -16.64 -12.34
C ASP A 162 -1.32 -16.12 -13.53
N ALA A 163 -2.46 -15.52 -13.22
CA ALA A 163 -3.34 -14.97 -14.24
C ALA A 163 -2.67 -13.80 -14.99
N THR A 164 -1.94 -12.94 -14.30
CA THR A 164 -1.22 -11.79 -14.89
C THR A 164 -0.08 -12.26 -15.79
N LEU A 165 0.67 -13.30 -15.41
CA LEU A 165 1.67 -13.94 -16.26
C LEU A 165 1.05 -14.46 -17.56
N SER A 166 -0.12 -15.08 -17.46
CA SER A 166 -0.88 -15.60 -18.61
C SER A 166 -1.42 -14.50 -19.53
N LEU A 167 -1.63 -13.28 -19.01
CA LEU A 167 -2.03 -12.10 -19.80
C LEU A 167 -0.87 -11.42 -20.56
N GLY A 168 0.37 -11.91 -20.38
CA GLY A 168 1.54 -11.44 -21.11
C GLY A 168 2.68 -10.89 -20.24
N MET A 169 2.51 -10.80 -18.92
CA MET A 169 3.59 -10.38 -18.01
C MET A 169 4.82 -11.32 -18.10
N SER A 170 4.64 -12.56 -18.53
CA SER A 170 5.74 -13.50 -18.78
C SER A 170 6.77 -13.00 -19.83
N SER A 171 6.42 -11.99 -20.63
CA SER A 171 7.31 -11.35 -21.60
C SER A 171 7.74 -9.94 -21.17
N ALA A 172 7.47 -9.54 -19.93
CA ALA A 172 7.84 -8.22 -19.43
C ALA A 172 9.35 -8.00 -19.42
N LYS A 173 9.76 -6.75 -19.65
CA LYS A 173 11.14 -6.28 -19.43
C LYS A 173 11.29 -5.62 -18.06
N HIS A 174 10.20 -5.07 -17.54
CA HIS A 174 10.18 -4.34 -16.29
C HIS A 174 8.91 -4.68 -15.50
N ILE A 175 9.06 -4.94 -14.21
CA ILE A 175 7.94 -5.26 -13.32
C ILE A 175 8.08 -4.43 -12.04
N ILE A 176 7.03 -3.69 -11.70
CA ILE A 176 6.94 -2.87 -10.50
C ILE A 176 5.79 -3.40 -9.65
N LEU A 177 6.10 -4.00 -8.50
CA LEU A 177 5.12 -4.35 -7.49
C LEU A 177 4.95 -3.15 -6.55
N LYS A 178 3.73 -2.64 -6.42
CA LYS A 178 3.44 -1.48 -5.58
C LYS A 178 2.13 -1.64 -4.83
N GLY A 179 1.88 -0.77 -3.89
CA GLY A 179 0.60 -0.69 -3.18
C GLY A 179 0.65 0.38 -2.11
N CYS A 180 -0.53 0.85 -1.70
CA CYS A 180 -0.67 1.84 -0.66
C CYS A 180 -1.29 1.27 0.62
N SER A 181 -0.91 1.81 1.80
CA SER A 181 -1.53 1.45 3.07
C SER A 181 -1.35 -0.05 3.40
N ALA A 182 -2.42 -0.79 3.68
CA ALA A 182 -2.36 -2.25 3.83
C ALA A 182 -1.79 -2.94 2.58
N GLY A 183 -1.97 -2.36 1.38
CA GLY A 183 -1.33 -2.79 0.13
C GLY A 183 0.16 -2.41 0.08
N GLY A 184 0.55 -1.30 0.70
CA GLY A 184 1.95 -0.93 0.90
C GLY A 184 2.67 -1.89 1.83
N LEU A 185 2.02 -2.29 2.94
CA LEU A 185 2.52 -3.37 3.79
C LEU A 185 2.62 -4.68 3.00
N ALA A 186 1.58 -5.04 2.23
CA ALA A 186 1.62 -6.23 1.38
C ALA A 186 2.81 -6.19 0.41
N THR A 187 3.11 -5.03 -0.18
CA THR A 187 4.27 -4.86 -1.06
C THR A 187 5.58 -5.17 -0.33
N ILE A 188 5.73 -4.74 0.93
CA ILE A 188 6.90 -5.05 1.76
C ILE A 188 6.98 -6.54 2.07
N LEU A 189 5.87 -7.14 2.52
CA LEU A 189 5.82 -8.55 2.92
C LEU A 189 6.13 -9.50 1.76
N HIS A 190 5.63 -9.17 0.57
CA HIS A 190 5.78 -10.00 -0.63
C HIS A 190 7.01 -9.66 -1.48
N ALA A 191 7.78 -8.61 -1.17
CA ALA A 191 8.87 -8.11 -2.01
C ALA A 191 9.82 -9.21 -2.49
N ASP A 192 10.44 -9.94 -1.56
CA ASP A 192 11.41 -11.00 -1.91
C ASP A 192 10.74 -12.23 -2.51
N TYR A 193 9.58 -12.63 -1.99
CA TYR A 193 8.83 -13.76 -2.56
C TYR A 193 8.47 -13.50 -4.03
N PHE A 194 7.91 -12.33 -4.31
CA PHE A 194 7.53 -11.93 -5.68
C PHE A 194 8.76 -11.80 -6.59
N ASN A 195 9.81 -11.13 -6.11
CA ASN A 195 11.04 -10.95 -6.91
C ASN A 195 11.70 -12.29 -7.24
N ASN A 196 11.80 -13.21 -6.27
CA ASN A 196 12.35 -14.54 -6.48
C ASN A 196 11.50 -15.35 -7.48
N ARG A 197 10.18 -15.22 -7.41
CA ARG A 197 9.27 -15.81 -8.37
C ARG A 197 9.48 -15.25 -9.77
N MET A 198 9.55 -13.92 -9.92
CA MET A 198 9.82 -13.28 -11.21
C MET A 198 11.19 -13.63 -11.77
N ALA A 199 12.21 -13.79 -10.94
CA ALA A 199 13.54 -14.24 -11.38
C ALA A 199 13.52 -15.64 -12.01
N MET A 200 12.58 -16.49 -11.63
CA MET A 200 12.39 -17.83 -12.24
C MET A 200 11.48 -17.79 -13.48
N GLU A 201 10.39 -17.04 -13.44
CA GLU A 201 9.34 -17.07 -14.46
C GLU A 201 9.52 -16.02 -15.56
N VAL A 202 10.20 -14.90 -15.25
CA VAL A 202 10.48 -13.78 -16.17
C VAL A 202 11.93 -13.32 -15.98
N PRO A 203 12.93 -14.19 -16.21
CA PRO A 203 14.33 -13.99 -15.78
C PRO A 203 15.03 -12.79 -16.40
N LEU A 204 14.49 -12.22 -17.47
CA LEU A 204 15.07 -11.04 -18.13
C LEU A 204 14.43 -9.73 -17.65
N ALA A 205 13.41 -9.79 -16.79
CA ALA A 205 12.76 -8.60 -16.27
C ALA A 205 13.56 -7.97 -15.12
N LYS A 206 13.67 -6.64 -15.15
CA LYS A 206 14.04 -5.87 -13.97
C LYS A 206 12.81 -5.79 -13.06
N THR A 207 12.88 -6.38 -11.86
CA THR A 207 11.80 -6.36 -10.87
C THR A 207 12.18 -5.50 -9.68
N VAL A 208 11.27 -4.64 -9.24
CA VAL A 208 11.42 -3.80 -8.04
C VAL A 208 10.12 -3.71 -7.27
N SER A 209 10.21 -3.34 -6.00
CA SER A 209 9.04 -3.10 -5.15
C SER A 209 8.96 -1.64 -4.71
N MET A 210 7.74 -1.09 -4.68
CA MET A 210 7.47 0.33 -4.44
C MET A 210 6.33 0.50 -3.41
N PRO A 211 6.60 0.21 -2.12
CA PRO A 211 5.60 0.42 -1.06
C PRO A 211 5.31 1.89 -0.83
N ASP A 212 4.02 2.22 -0.60
CA ASP A 212 3.51 3.55 -0.31
C ASP A 212 2.74 3.55 1.00
N ALA A 213 3.11 4.41 1.95
CA ALA A 213 2.48 4.52 3.27
C ALA A 213 2.24 3.15 3.95
N GLY A 214 3.16 2.20 3.70
CA GLY A 214 3.08 0.81 4.17
C GLY A 214 3.97 0.49 5.37
N PHE A 215 4.80 1.44 5.80
CA PHE A 215 5.71 1.26 6.92
C PHE A 215 5.02 1.61 8.24
N PHE A 216 4.15 0.70 8.70
CA PHE A 216 3.46 0.84 9.98
C PHE A 216 4.38 0.45 11.13
N ARG A 217 4.43 1.34 12.16
CA ARG A 217 5.30 1.20 13.32
C ARG A 217 4.65 0.32 14.41
N ASP A 218 5.48 -0.47 15.09
CA ASP A 218 5.14 -1.02 16.41
C ASP A 218 5.43 0.04 17.48
N HIS A 219 4.44 0.87 17.75
CA HIS A 219 4.63 2.06 18.58
C HIS A 219 3.54 2.18 19.64
N LEU A 220 3.92 2.72 20.80
CA LEU A 220 2.95 3.08 21.83
C LEU A 220 2.13 4.29 21.39
N THR A 221 0.91 4.41 21.88
CA THR A 221 0.13 5.64 21.69
C THR A 221 0.82 6.83 22.37
N TYR A 222 0.39 8.06 22.06
CA TYR A 222 0.84 9.28 22.73
C TYR A 222 0.65 9.21 24.26
N SER A 223 -0.34 8.45 24.73
CA SER A 223 -0.56 8.20 26.17
C SER A 223 0.21 7.01 26.74
N GLY A 224 1.10 6.39 25.94
CA GLY A 224 1.94 5.27 26.37
C GLY A 224 1.26 3.90 26.38
N GLN A 225 0.17 3.70 25.64
CA GLN A 225 -0.57 2.43 25.61
C GLN A 225 -0.19 1.58 24.38
N PRO A 226 0.04 0.25 24.51
CA PRO A 226 0.38 -0.64 23.42
C PRO A 226 -0.88 -1.10 22.64
N LEU A 227 -1.65 -0.18 22.06
CA LEU A 227 -2.91 -0.54 21.39
C LEU A 227 -2.70 -1.31 20.09
N TRP A 228 -1.63 -1.00 19.35
CA TRP A 228 -1.43 -1.52 18.02
C TRP A 228 -0.78 -2.92 17.99
N THR A 229 0.14 -3.18 18.90
CA THR A 229 0.83 -4.48 19.00
C THR A 229 -0.13 -5.67 19.18
N PRO A 230 -1.06 -5.65 20.17
CA PRO A 230 -2.03 -6.74 20.32
C PRO A 230 -2.94 -6.93 19.11
N PHE A 231 -3.25 -5.85 18.40
CA PHE A 231 -4.04 -5.89 17.17
C PHE A 231 -3.31 -6.68 16.07
N TYR A 232 -2.06 -6.37 15.78
CA TYR A 232 -1.28 -7.08 14.76
C TYR A 232 -0.97 -8.52 15.17
N GLN A 233 -0.72 -8.79 16.45
CA GLN A 233 -0.60 -10.15 16.96
C GLN A 233 -1.87 -10.97 16.69
N TRP A 234 -3.04 -10.35 16.90
CA TRP A 234 -4.31 -10.99 16.60
C TRP A 234 -4.47 -11.26 15.09
N VAL A 235 -4.19 -10.28 14.23
CA VAL A 235 -4.26 -10.46 12.77
C VAL A 235 -3.34 -11.60 12.34
N TYR A 236 -2.09 -11.59 12.80
CA TYR A 236 -1.11 -12.63 12.49
C TYR A 236 -1.59 -14.03 12.86
N ALA A 237 -2.06 -14.21 14.09
CA ALA A 237 -2.46 -15.50 14.62
C ALA A 237 -3.82 -15.97 14.07
N ALA A 238 -4.86 -15.12 14.13
CA ALA A 238 -6.24 -15.49 13.78
C ALA A 238 -6.43 -15.71 12.28
N GLN A 239 -5.72 -14.95 11.45
CA GLN A 239 -5.79 -15.06 10.00
C GLN A 239 -4.73 -16.03 9.42
N ASN A 240 -3.89 -16.62 10.29
CA ASN A 240 -2.77 -17.48 9.90
C ASN A 240 -1.95 -16.85 8.77
N ILE A 241 -1.27 -15.75 9.10
CA ILE A 241 -0.42 -15.05 8.15
C ILE A 241 0.77 -15.95 7.80
N THR A 242 0.94 -16.29 6.52
CA THR A 242 1.95 -17.25 6.05
C THR A 242 2.92 -16.65 5.03
N GLN A 243 2.47 -15.67 4.22
CA GLN A 243 3.33 -15.04 3.22
C GLN A 243 3.96 -13.77 3.80
N VAL A 244 5.08 -13.96 4.49
CA VAL A 244 5.97 -12.92 4.99
C VAL A 244 7.42 -13.26 4.63
N ASN A 245 8.36 -12.35 4.87
CA ASN A 245 9.76 -12.54 4.51
C ASN A 245 10.38 -13.76 5.22
N ALA A 246 10.96 -14.69 4.44
CA ALA A 246 11.54 -15.93 4.96
C ALA A 246 12.77 -15.70 5.86
N GLY A 247 13.58 -14.67 5.57
CA GLY A 247 14.72 -14.28 6.39
C GLY A 247 14.29 -13.79 7.76
N CYS A 248 13.22 -13.02 7.82
CA CYS A 248 12.60 -12.57 9.06
C CYS A 248 12.08 -13.77 9.88
N LEU A 249 11.33 -14.68 9.27
CA LEU A 249 10.83 -15.88 9.95
C LEU A 249 11.96 -16.75 10.52
N ALA A 250 13.08 -16.85 9.80
CA ALA A 250 14.25 -17.61 10.26
C ALA A 250 14.99 -16.93 11.43
N HIS A 251 14.85 -15.61 11.57
CA HIS A 251 15.48 -14.82 12.62
C HIS A 251 14.74 -14.92 13.96
N TYR A 252 13.41 -14.89 13.93
CA TYR A 252 12.59 -14.87 15.13
C TYR A 252 12.19 -16.28 15.60
N ALA A 253 12.14 -16.50 16.92
CA ALA A 253 11.52 -17.69 17.49
C ALA A 253 10.04 -17.78 17.07
N VAL A 254 9.48 -18.99 16.99
CA VAL A 254 8.10 -19.23 16.52
C VAL A 254 7.08 -18.37 17.25
N SER A 255 7.24 -18.16 18.56
CA SER A 255 6.36 -17.31 19.38
C SER A 255 6.47 -15.81 19.07
N GLU A 256 7.51 -15.40 18.34
CA GLU A 256 7.81 -13.99 18.01
C GLU A 256 7.69 -13.69 16.52
N GLN A 257 7.38 -14.70 15.69
CA GLN A 257 7.27 -14.54 14.23
C GLN A 257 6.19 -13.56 13.80
N TRP A 258 5.26 -13.17 14.67
CA TRP A 258 4.31 -12.09 14.41
C TRP A 258 5.01 -10.74 14.13
N HIS A 259 6.24 -10.54 14.59
CA HIS A 259 7.07 -9.39 14.22
C HIS A 259 7.23 -9.28 12.69
N CYS A 260 7.29 -10.41 11.99
CA CYS A 260 7.45 -10.41 10.54
C CYS A 260 6.21 -9.91 9.77
N PHE A 261 5.12 -9.60 10.46
CA PHE A 261 3.98 -8.88 9.88
C PHE A 261 4.13 -7.35 10.01
N TYR A 262 5.13 -6.87 10.76
CA TYR A 262 5.49 -5.45 10.81
C TYR A 262 6.58 -5.11 9.81
N ALA A 263 6.40 -3.99 9.12
CA ALA A 263 7.37 -3.50 8.15
C ALA A 263 8.75 -3.24 8.76
N GLU A 264 8.81 -2.65 9.96
CA GLU A 264 10.07 -2.29 10.61
C GLU A 264 10.93 -3.51 10.99
N TYR A 265 10.31 -4.63 11.35
CA TYR A 265 11.04 -5.86 11.67
C TYR A 265 11.37 -6.69 10.42
N THR A 266 10.62 -6.53 9.33
CA THR A 266 10.83 -7.23 8.07
C THR A 266 11.86 -6.53 7.18
N LEU A 267 11.90 -5.20 7.18
CA LEU A 267 12.73 -4.38 6.31
C LEU A 267 14.22 -4.78 6.29
N PRO A 268 14.88 -5.12 7.43
CA PRO A 268 16.28 -5.52 7.44
C PRO A 268 16.61 -6.80 6.65
N PHE A 269 15.61 -7.61 6.35
CA PHE A 269 15.76 -8.91 5.65
C PHE A 269 15.40 -8.84 4.17
N ILE A 270 14.89 -7.70 3.68
CA ILE A 270 14.48 -7.56 2.29
C ILE A 270 15.71 -7.34 1.42
N THR A 271 15.84 -8.17 0.38
CA THR A 271 16.93 -8.13 -0.60
C THR A 271 16.52 -7.50 -1.93
N THR A 272 15.24 -7.50 -2.24
CA THR A 272 14.66 -6.83 -3.42
C THR A 272 14.88 -5.33 -3.36
N PRO A 273 15.33 -4.68 -4.45
CA PRO A 273 15.41 -3.22 -4.48
C PRO A 273 14.04 -2.57 -4.20
N LEU A 274 14.01 -1.68 -3.23
CA LEU A 274 12.80 -0.94 -2.82
C LEU A 274 12.94 0.55 -3.19
N PHE A 275 11.83 1.15 -3.64
CA PHE A 275 11.64 2.59 -3.59
C PHE A 275 10.43 2.89 -2.71
N MET A 276 10.64 3.37 -1.51
CA MET A 276 9.57 3.62 -0.54
C MET A 276 9.10 5.07 -0.57
N THR A 277 7.79 5.28 -0.62
CA THR A 277 7.16 6.56 -0.31
C THR A 277 6.50 6.47 1.06
N GLN A 278 6.85 7.37 1.97
CA GLN A 278 6.34 7.37 3.33
C GLN A 278 6.30 8.76 3.92
N ASP A 279 5.14 9.15 4.47
CA ASP A 279 5.07 10.33 5.32
C ASP A 279 5.57 10.00 6.72
N LEU A 280 6.46 10.83 7.24
CA LEU A 280 6.96 10.71 8.62
C LEU A 280 5.87 11.07 9.63
N ASP A 281 4.90 11.89 9.19
CA ASP A 281 3.69 12.26 9.92
C ASP A 281 2.44 11.62 9.30
N ASP A 282 2.56 10.38 8.84
CA ASP A 282 1.46 9.67 8.19
C ASP A 282 0.15 9.84 8.96
N SER A 283 -0.84 10.47 8.32
CA SER A 283 -2.08 10.90 8.99
C SER A 283 -2.90 9.74 9.55
N TRP A 284 -2.78 8.57 8.93
CA TRP A 284 -3.44 7.37 9.41
C TRP A 284 -2.74 6.82 10.66
N GLN A 285 -1.39 6.76 10.66
CA GLN A 285 -0.62 6.31 11.83
C GLN A 285 -0.76 7.27 13.00
N MET A 286 -0.76 8.59 12.74
CA MET A 286 -1.00 9.59 13.78
C MET A 286 -2.34 9.42 14.49
N SER A 287 -3.36 8.99 13.74
CA SER A 287 -4.72 8.83 14.28
C SER A 287 -4.97 7.45 14.89
N ASN A 288 -4.32 6.39 14.40
CA ASN A 288 -4.68 5.00 14.74
C ASN A 288 -3.59 4.27 15.56
N ILE A 289 -2.31 4.61 15.36
CA ILE A 289 -1.18 4.00 16.09
C ILE A 289 -0.74 4.92 17.22
N PHE A 290 -0.35 6.15 16.88
CA PHE A 290 0.15 7.11 17.87
C PHE A 290 -0.98 7.72 18.70
N ASP A 291 -2.23 7.74 18.20
CA ASP A 291 -3.40 8.34 18.85
C ASP A 291 -3.12 9.77 19.34
N LEU A 292 -2.53 10.57 18.45
CA LEU A 292 -2.19 11.97 18.73
C LEU A 292 -3.49 12.77 18.96
N PRO A 293 -3.64 13.46 20.10
CA PRO A 293 -4.92 14.10 20.47
C PRO A 293 -5.23 15.37 19.67
N CYS A 294 -4.34 15.79 18.81
CA CYS A 294 -4.46 16.99 17.99
C CYS A 294 -4.22 16.70 16.51
N LYS A 295 -4.53 17.67 15.65
CA LYS A 295 -4.23 17.61 14.21
C LYS A 295 -3.30 18.76 13.82
N PRO A 296 -2.05 18.48 13.44
CA PRO A 296 -1.07 19.52 13.09
C PRO A 296 -1.54 20.46 11.97
N THR A 297 -2.30 19.94 11.01
CA THR A 297 -2.81 20.69 9.84
C THR A 297 -3.82 21.78 10.19
N VAL A 298 -4.51 21.68 11.32
CA VAL A 298 -5.46 22.70 11.79
C VAL A 298 -4.88 23.60 12.88
N GLY A 299 -3.60 23.37 13.26
CA GLY A 299 -2.88 24.22 14.19
C GLY A 299 -3.40 24.16 15.64
N ASN A 300 -4.05 23.06 16.03
CA ASN A 300 -4.61 22.90 17.39
C ASN A 300 -3.70 22.09 18.32
N CYS A 301 -2.47 21.75 17.90
CA CYS A 301 -1.49 21.07 18.74
C CYS A 301 -0.75 22.06 19.66
N ASN A 302 -0.63 21.73 20.94
CA ASN A 302 0.22 22.46 21.86
C ASN A 302 1.72 22.08 21.71
N ALA A 303 2.61 22.74 22.44
CA ALA A 303 4.05 22.54 22.32
C ALA A 303 4.50 21.10 22.67
N THR A 304 3.86 20.46 23.67
CA THR A 304 4.16 19.09 24.09
C THR A 304 3.71 18.07 23.04
N GLU A 305 2.56 18.27 22.45
CA GLU A 305 2.03 17.44 21.36
C GLU A 305 2.90 17.57 20.10
N MET A 306 3.35 18.78 19.78
CA MET A 306 4.29 18.99 18.68
C MET A 306 5.67 18.35 18.93
N GLN A 307 6.13 18.32 20.19
CA GLN A 307 7.36 17.60 20.55
C GLN A 307 7.16 16.10 20.36
N GLY A 308 6.05 15.53 20.83
CA GLY A 308 5.74 14.10 20.60
C GLY A 308 5.71 13.71 19.13
N LEU A 309 5.20 14.60 18.25
CA LEU A 309 5.25 14.39 16.82
C LEU A 309 6.71 14.39 16.28
N GLN A 310 7.57 15.27 16.76
CA GLN A 310 8.98 15.30 16.37
C GLN A 310 9.74 14.06 16.85
N ASP A 311 9.44 13.58 18.04
CA ASP A 311 10.02 12.37 18.60
C ASP A 311 9.60 11.15 17.74
N TYR A 312 8.32 11.04 17.37
CA TYR A 312 7.82 9.99 16.47
C TYR A 312 8.52 9.99 15.10
N ARG A 313 8.73 11.18 14.50
CA ARG A 313 9.51 11.32 13.24
C ARG A 313 10.93 10.79 13.39
N THR A 314 11.59 11.14 14.48
CA THR A 314 12.98 10.72 14.75
C THR A 314 13.07 9.21 14.89
N GLU A 315 12.11 8.60 15.58
CA GLU A 315 12.02 7.15 15.72
C GLU A 315 11.65 6.46 14.40
N MET A 316 10.74 7.05 13.62
CA MET A 316 10.42 6.56 12.27
C MET A 316 11.66 6.51 11.38
N LEU A 317 12.46 7.57 11.35
CA LEU A 317 13.71 7.62 10.57
C LEU A 317 14.75 6.62 11.08
N THR A 318 14.80 6.39 12.39
CA THR A 318 15.67 5.36 12.98
C THR A 318 15.26 3.97 12.52
N ALA A 319 13.96 3.68 12.50
CA ALA A 319 13.43 2.41 12.02
C ALA A 319 13.61 2.24 10.49
N LEU A 320 13.65 3.33 9.73
CA LEU A 320 13.91 3.34 8.29
C LEU A 320 15.41 3.28 7.93
N ALA A 321 16.32 3.27 8.92
CA ALA A 321 17.75 3.25 8.65
C ALA A 321 18.21 2.11 7.70
N PRO A 322 17.69 0.87 7.77
CA PRO A 322 18.05 -0.19 6.82
C PRO A 322 17.70 0.15 5.36
N LEU A 323 16.60 0.87 5.13
CA LEU A 323 16.23 1.38 3.81
C LEU A 323 17.19 2.48 3.34
N ILE A 324 17.39 3.49 4.21
CA ILE A 324 18.14 4.72 3.90
C ILE A 324 19.61 4.42 3.61
N THR A 325 20.21 3.48 4.34
CA THR A 325 21.64 3.13 4.20
C THR A 325 21.91 2.08 3.11
N SER A 326 20.87 1.45 2.55
CA SER A 326 21.04 0.47 1.49
C SER A 326 21.61 1.08 0.21
N PRO A 327 22.57 0.42 -0.45
CA PRO A 327 23.14 0.91 -1.71
C PRO A 327 22.15 0.84 -2.88
N THR A 328 21.15 -0.02 -2.81
CA THR A 328 20.20 -0.31 -3.90
C THR A 328 18.84 0.37 -3.74
N ASN A 329 18.46 0.74 -2.53
CA ASN A 329 17.14 1.30 -2.25
C ASN A 329 17.06 2.78 -2.58
N GLY A 330 15.84 3.23 -2.86
CA GLY A 330 15.44 4.63 -2.96
C GLY A 330 14.32 4.96 -2.00
N ALA A 331 14.11 6.23 -1.70
CA ALA A 331 12.99 6.67 -0.88
C ALA A 331 12.60 8.12 -1.14
N TYR A 332 11.32 8.41 -0.90
CA TYR A 332 10.76 9.74 -0.80
C TYR A 332 10.03 9.84 0.54
N LEU A 333 10.64 10.54 1.51
CA LEU A 333 10.18 10.62 2.90
C LEU A 333 9.76 12.06 3.20
N SER A 334 8.46 12.31 3.25
CA SER A 334 7.92 13.65 3.46
C SER A 334 7.47 13.85 4.92
N THR A 335 7.29 15.11 5.30
CA THR A 335 6.66 15.49 6.58
C THR A 335 5.23 15.95 6.37
N CYS A 336 4.62 15.61 5.24
CA CYS A 336 3.23 15.92 4.98
C CYS A 336 2.32 15.11 5.90
N TYR A 337 1.23 15.75 6.37
CA TYR A 337 0.19 15.05 7.13
C TYR A 337 -0.83 14.48 6.15
N GLN A 338 -0.43 13.42 5.47
CA GLN A 338 -1.28 12.70 4.51
C GLN A 338 -1.01 11.19 4.58
N HIS A 339 -1.71 10.42 3.79
CA HIS A 339 -1.59 8.97 3.69
C HIS A 339 -1.71 8.59 2.22
N CYS A 340 -0.67 7.96 1.66
CA CYS A 340 -0.54 7.58 0.26
C CYS A 340 -0.27 8.71 -0.75
N HIS A 341 0.67 8.45 -1.66
CA HIS A 341 1.15 9.39 -2.68
C HIS A 341 0.98 8.88 -4.10
N GLN A 342 1.19 7.58 -4.32
CA GLN A 342 1.44 7.03 -5.65
C GLN A 342 0.22 7.00 -6.56
N ASN A 343 -0.99 6.93 -5.99
CA ASN A 343 -2.26 6.84 -6.74
C ASN A 343 -3.06 8.13 -6.74
N VAL A 344 -2.48 9.21 -6.28
CA VAL A 344 -3.11 10.53 -6.19
C VAL A 344 -2.22 11.57 -6.87
N LYS A 345 -2.72 12.82 -6.96
CA LYS A 345 -1.96 13.90 -7.60
C LYS A 345 -0.65 14.24 -6.91
N SER A 346 -0.49 13.91 -5.61
CA SER A 346 0.80 14.08 -4.90
C SER A 346 1.96 13.41 -5.64
N TRP A 347 1.68 12.35 -6.42
CA TRP A 347 2.66 11.69 -7.28
C TRP A 347 3.46 12.67 -8.16
N TYR A 348 2.78 13.68 -8.72
CA TYR A 348 3.38 14.65 -9.64
C TYR A 348 3.26 16.12 -9.18
N GLU A 349 2.59 16.38 -8.06
CA GLU A 349 2.39 17.76 -7.55
C GLU A 349 3.19 18.04 -6.28
N GLU A 350 3.33 17.06 -5.35
CA GLU A 350 4.08 17.23 -4.12
C GLU A 350 5.58 17.30 -4.37
N LYS A 351 6.26 18.24 -3.70
CA LYS A 351 7.69 18.46 -3.90
C LYS A 351 8.46 18.60 -2.59
N ILE A 352 9.55 17.87 -2.48
CA ILE A 352 10.62 18.09 -1.51
C ILE A 352 11.80 18.71 -2.28
N ASN A 353 12.24 19.91 -1.91
CA ASN A 353 13.33 20.62 -2.60
C ASN A 353 13.15 20.71 -4.12
N ASN A 354 11.95 21.03 -4.58
CA ASN A 354 11.53 21.09 -5.99
C ASN A 354 11.54 19.75 -6.76
N VAL A 355 11.67 18.62 -6.07
CA VAL A 355 11.63 17.26 -6.66
C VAL A 355 10.30 16.63 -6.31
N THR A 356 9.56 16.16 -7.30
CA THR A 356 8.33 15.39 -7.12
C THR A 356 8.61 13.93 -6.76
N VAL A 357 7.59 13.22 -6.26
CA VAL A 357 7.68 11.75 -6.04
C VAL A 357 8.00 11.04 -7.36
N ALA A 358 7.34 11.44 -8.45
CA ALA A 358 7.58 10.89 -9.78
C ALA A 358 9.03 11.07 -10.22
N GLU A 359 9.57 12.30 -10.14
CA GLU A 359 10.95 12.60 -10.53
C GLU A 359 11.98 11.84 -9.68
N ALA A 360 11.74 11.71 -8.37
CA ALA A 360 12.60 10.94 -7.47
C ALA A 360 12.60 9.45 -7.86
N PHE A 361 11.42 8.87 -8.09
CA PHE A 361 11.29 7.48 -8.51
C PHE A 361 11.94 7.24 -9.89
N GLU A 362 11.64 8.07 -10.88
CA GLU A 362 12.18 7.94 -12.25
C GLU A 362 13.69 8.04 -12.27
N SER A 363 14.28 8.96 -11.49
CA SER A 363 15.72 9.09 -11.35
C SER A 363 16.37 7.84 -10.75
N TRP A 364 15.77 7.28 -9.71
CA TRP A 364 16.22 6.03 -9.11
C TRP A 364 16.01 4.83 -10.05
N TRP A 365 14.84 4.74 -10.69
CA TRP A 365 14.47 3.67 -11.62
C TRP A 365 15.40 3.55 -12.81
N SER A 366 15.69 4.67 -13.46
CA SER A 366 16.58 4.73 -14.62
C SER A 366 18.07 4.62 -14.25
N GLY A 367 18.43 4.75 -12.96
CA GLY A 367 19.81 4.81 -12.50
C GLY A 367 20.54 6.07 -12.93
N SER A 368 19.81 7.11 -13.36
CA SER A 368 20.41 8.38 -13.81
C SER A 368 20.96 9.20 -12.64
N PHE A 369 20.38 9.01 -11.44
CA PHE A 369 20.72 9.73 -10.19
C PHE A 369 20.83 11.24 -10.38
N THR A 370 20.03 11.82 -11.26
CA THR A 370 19.89 13.27 -11.42
C THR A 370 19.29 13.92 -10.18
N VAL A 371 18.61 13.11 -9.36
CA VAL A 371 18.07 13.43 -8.03
C VAL A 371 18.66 12.43 -7.04
N PRO A 372 18.92 12.81 -5.78
CA PRO A 372 19.33 11.86 -4.76
C PRO A 372 18.36 10.68 -4.66
N LYS A 373 18.88 9.44 -4.58
CA LYS A 373 18.05 8.25 -4.44
C LYS A 373 17.22 8.22 -3.16
N ILE A 374 17.64 8.95 -2.14
CA ILE A 374 16.91 9.20 -0.89
C ILE A 374 16.58 10.68 -0.84
N THR A 375 15.31 11.01 -0.98
CA THR A 375 14.76 12.35 -0.85
C THR A 375 14.03 12.43 0.48
N ILE A 376 14.52 13.25 1.40
CA ILE A 376 13.96 13.42 2.76
C ILE A 376 13.63 14.89 2.96
N ASP A 377 12.45 15.17 3.48
CA ASP A 377 12.09 16.51 3.94
C ASP A 377 12.89 16.89 5.20
N GLY A 378 13.31 18.16 5.27
CA GLY A 378 14.26 18.64 6.27
C GLY A 378 13.87 18.34 7.71
N VAL A 379 14.53 17.36 8.30
CA VAL A 379 14.28 16.87 9.66
C VAL A 379 14.92 17.79 10.73
N PHE A 380 15.84 18.64 10.33
CA PHE A 380 16.66 19.44 11.23
C PHE A 380 16.54 20.94 10.96
N GLY A 381 15.57 21.58 11.59
CA GLY A 381 15.50 23.04 11.69
C GLY A 381 14.17 23.67 11.28
N ASN A 382 13.33 23.90 12.23
CA ASN A 382 12.32 24.99 12.39
C ASN A 382 11.48 25.48 11.21
N LYS A 383 11.38 24.79 10.10
CA LYS A 383 10.33 25.03 9.11
C LYS A 383 9.87 23.66 8.64
N ALA A 384 8.83 23.13 9.29
CA ALA A 384 7.98 22.15 8.63
C ALA A 384 7.75 22.66 7.21
N HIS A 385 8.13 21.87 6.22
CA HIS A 385 7.77 22.16 4.84
C HIS A 385 6.26 22.32 4.87
N LYS A 386 5.78 23.51 4.50
CA LYS A 386 4.35 23.71 4.45
C LYS A 386 3.89 22.87 3.28
N CYS A 387 3.21 21.75 3.55
CA CYS A 387 2.39 21.06 2.56
C CYS A 387 1.22 21.99 2.13
N GLN A 388 1.55 23.29 1.92
CA GLN A 388 0.59 24.37 1.71
C GLN A 388 -0.03 24.33 0.34
N ASP A 389 0.54 23.60 -0.60
CA ASP A 389 0.08 23.53 -1.98
C ASP A 389 -0.55 22.19 -2.36
N SER A 390 -0.64 21.25 -1.43
CA SER A 390 -1.43 20.04 -1.67
C SER A 390 -2.93 20.42 -1.60
N PRO A 391 -3.69 20.26 -2.69
CA PRO A 391 -5.13 20.51 -2.70
C PRO A 391 -5.93 19.52 -1.82
N TYR A 392 -5.26 18.53 -1.25
CA TYR A 392 -5.85 17.53 -0.36
C TYR A 392 -5.82 18.01 1.10
N LYS A 393 -6.50 19.11 1.38
CA LYS A 393 -7.12 19.27 2.68
C LYS A 393 -8.09 18.11 2.81
N CYS A 394 -7.85 17.17 3.73
CA CYS A 394 -8.90 16.24 4.13
C CYS A 394 -10.13 17.07 4.48
N SER A 395 -11.05 17.17 3.56
CA SER A 395 -12.43 17.55 3.88
C SER A 395 -12.97 16.34 4.64
N LEU A 396 -13.21 16.53 5.93
CA LEU A 396 -13.98 15.64 6.79
C LEU A 396 -15.32 15.32 6.14
#